data_85cfb52409f9b1cb04e496dac1131df7
#
_entry.id   85cfb52409f9b1cb04e496dac1131df7
#
_cell.length_a   1.000
_cell.length_b   1.000
_cell.length_c   1.000
_cell.angle_alpha   90.00
_cell.angle_beta   90.00
_cell.angle_gamma   90.00
#
_symmetry.space_group_name_H-M   'P 1'
#
loop_
_entity.id
_entity.type
_entity.pdbx_description
1 polymer ?
#
loop_
_entity_poly.entity_id
_entity_poly.type
_entity_poly.pdbx_seq_one_letter_code
_entity_poly.pdbx_strand_id
1 'polypeptide(L)'
;MSALVDQVADLHRQGMEIVLISSGAVASGRSEIKAGKKLDPVSARQLYSAVGQAKLINRYYELFREHGMTCGQVLTTKENFGSRTHYLNQKHCMEVMLENKVIPIVNENDTISVTELMFTDNDELSGLIATMMGMDALVILSNIDGIYNG
;
A
#
# COMPACT_ATOMS: atom_id res chain seq x y z
N MET A 1 4.59 -6.80 11.39
CA MET A 1 4.73 -7.02 9.93
C MET A 1 5.01 -8.48 9.63
N SER A 2 5.97 -9.15 10.26
CA SER A 2 6.23 -10.59 10.06
C SER A 2 4.96 -11.44 10.19
N ALA A 3 4.30 -11.42 11.35
CA ALA A 3 3.07 -12.19 11.56
C ALA A 3 1.96 -11.95 10.52
N LEU A 4 1.86 -10.72 9.98
CA LEU A 4 0.93 -10.42 8.87
C LEU A 4 1.37 -11.14 7.60
N VAL A 5 2.66 -11.06 7.27
CA VAL A 5 3.20 -11.72 6.07
C VAL A 5 3.06 -13.23 6.18
N ASP A 6 3.27 -13.83 7.36
CA ASP A 6 3.07 -15.27 7.60
C ASP A 6 1.62 -15.68 7.27
N GLN A 7 0.63 -14.91 7.76
CA GLN A 7 -0.79 -15.17 7.48
C GLN A 7 -1.13 -14.98 6.00
N VAL A 8 -0.64 -13.92 5.37
CA VAL A 8 -0.84 -13.68 3.93
C VAL A 8 -0.22 -14.81 3.11
N ALA A 9 0.97 -15.26 3.48
CA ALA A 9 1.63 -16.39 2.81
C ALA A 9 0.82 -17.70 2.93
N ASP A 10 0.24 -17.96 4.10
CA ASP A 10 -0.61 -19.14 4.30
C ASP A 10 -1.89 -19.09 3.46
N LEU A 11 -2.55 -17.93 3.40
CA LEU A 11 -3.73 -17.74 2.55
C LEU A 11 -3.39 -17.88 1.06
N HIS A 12 -2.26 -17.31 0.64
CA HIS A 12 -1.79 -17.39 -0.75
C HIS A 12 -1.48 -18.86 -1.15
N ARG A 13 -0.89 -19.66 -0.24
CA ARG A 13 -0.67 -21.11 -0.48
C ARG A 13 -1.97 -21.89 -0.63
N GLN A 14 -3.06 -21.41 -0.03
CA GLN A 14 -4.40 -21.99 -0.17
C GLN A 14 -5.07 -21.60 -1.49
N GLY A 15 -4.40 -20.83 -2.35
CA GLY A 15 -4.88 -20.41 -3.66
C GLY A 15 -5.63 -19.09 -3.68
N MET A 16 -5.62 -18.32 -2.58
CA MET A 16 -6.24 -16.99 -2.55
C MET A 16 -5.36 -15.96 -3.27
N GLU A 17 -5.98 -15.12 -4.07
CA GLU A 17 -5.34 -13.94 -4.65
C GLU A 17 -5.44 -12.79 -3.65
N ILE A 18 -4.31 -12.20 -3.31
CA ILE A 18 -4.23 -11.20 -2.24
C ILE A 18 -3.57 -9.93 -2.76
N VAL A 19 -4.21 -8.80 -2.50
CA VAL A 19 -3.63 -7.46 -2.65
C VAL A 19 -3.47 -6.87 -1.25
N LEU A 20 -2.27 -6.44 -0.92
CA LEU A 20 -1.97 -5.86 0.39
C LEU A 20 -1.88 -4.34 0.28
N ILE A 21 -2.74 -3.63 1.00
CA ILE A 21 -2.67 -2.19 1.14
C ILE A 21 -1.83 -1.87 2.37
N SER A 22 -0.75 -1.14 2.19
CA SER A 22 0.21 -0.86 3.26
C SER A 22 0.27 0.62 3.57
N SER A 23 0.52 0.94 4.82
CA SER A 23 0.80 2.29 5.32
C SER A 23 2.16 2.34 6.00
N GLY A 24 2.53 3.52 6.52
CA GLY A 24 3.71 3.68 7.37
C GLY A 24 4.98 4.11 6.63
N ALA A 25 4.92 4.42 5.33
CA ALA A 25 6.08 4.92 4.58
C ALA A 25 6.65 6.21 5.19
N VAL A 26 5.81 7.20 5.45
CA VAL A 26 6.23 8.47 6.07
C VAL A 26 6.86 8.26 7.45
N ALA A 27 6.26 7.40 8.28
CA ALA A 27 6.79 7.07 9.60
C ALA A 27 8.15 6.35 9.50
N SER A 28 8.27 5.42 8.56
CA SER A 28 9.51 4.70 8.27
C SER A 28 10.63 5.64 7.84
N GLY A 29 10.35 6.57 6.93
CA GLY A 29 11.35 7.56 6.48
C GLY A 29 11.72 8.55 7.57
N ARG A 30 10.76 8.98 8.40
CA ARG A 30 11.07 9.84 9.55
C ARG A 30 12.03 9.19 10.55
N SER A 31 12.00 7.88 10.69
CA SER A 31 12.94 7.16 11.56
C SER A 31 14.35 7.09 10.97
N GLU A 32 14.49 7.22 9.65
CA GLU A 32 15.79 7.13 8.95
C GLU A 32 16.50 8.47 8.84
N ILE A 33 15.73 9.56 8.64
CA ILE A 33 16.32 10.86 8.37
C ILE A 33 15.92 11.87 9.44
N LYS A 34 16.93 12.59 9.95
CA LYS A 34 16.70 13.83 10.66
C LYS A 34 16.86 14.98 9.66
N ALA A 35 15.77 15.63 9.32
CA ALA A 35 15.82 16.81 8.45
C ALA A 35 16.71 17.90 9.10
N GLY A 36 17.70 18.38 8.37
CA GLY A 36 18.66 19.39 8.87
C GLY A 36 18.06 20.79 9.01
N LYS A 37 16.87 21.02 8.45
CA LYS A 37 16.09 22.27 8.53
C LYS A 37 14.63 21.92 8.81
N LYS A 38 13.92 22.89 9.41
CA LYS A 38 12.46 22.79 9.56
C LYS A 38 11.83 22.83 8.16
N LEU A 39 11.14 21.77 7.81
CA LEU A 39 10.40 21.63 6.56
C LEU A 39 8.93 22.03 6.80
N ASP A 40 8.28 22.52 5.76
CA ASP A 40 6.82 22.61 5.74
C ASP A 40 6.21 21.19 5.70
N PRO A 41 4.93 21.03 6.05
CA PRO A 41 4.31 19.70 6.16
C PRO A 41 4.34 18.88 4.86
N VAL A 42 4.17 19.53 3.70
CA VAL A 42 4.17 18.86 2.40
C VAL A 42 5.55 18.34 2.06
N SER A 43 6.56 19.22 2.11
CA SER A 43 7.96 18.84 1.85
C SER A 43 8.46 17.76 2.81
N ALA A 44 8.08 17.85 4.09
CA ALA A 44 8.42 16.84 5.09
C ALA A 44 7.81 15.47 4.73
N ARG A 45 6.52 15.45 4.34
CA ARG A 45 5.84 14.23 3.92
C ARG A 45 6.49 13.62 2.67
N GLN A 46 6.75 14.45 1.65
CA GLN A 46 7.40 14.02 0.41
C GLN A 46 8.78 13.42 0.68
N LEU A 47 9.62 14.09 1.47
CA LEU A 47 10.95 13.59 1.82
C LEU A 47 10.89 12.26 2.57
N TYR A 48 10.07 12.20 3.62
CA TYR A 48 9.98 10.99 4.45
C TYR A 48 9.34 9.83 3.70
N SER A 49 8.34 10.07 2.86
CA SER A 49 7.76 8.99 2.07
C SER A 49 8.72 8.47 1.01
N ALA A 50 9.48 9.34 0.34
CA ALA A 50 10.47 8.92 -0.66
C ALA A 50 11.48 7.91 -0.11
N VAL A 51 12.00 8.19 1.10
CA VAL A 51 12.93 7.27 1.77
C VAL A 51 12.22 6.09 2.41
N GLY A 52 11.08 6.35 3.03
CA GLY A 52 10.33 5.33 3.76
C GLY A 52 9.70 4.29 2.85
N GLN A 53 9.29 4.64 1.63
CA GLN A 53 8.76 3.67 0.66
C GLN A 53 9.82 2.63 0.27
N ALA A 54 11.04 3.04 0.02
CA ALA A 54 12.13 2.11 -0.29
C ALA A 54 12.37 1.12 0.85
N LYS A 55 12.40 1.60 2.09
CA LYS A 55 12.57 0.76 3.28
C LYS A 55 11.38 -0.19 3.49
N LEU A 56 10.17 0.34 3.34
CA LEU A 56 8.94 -0.42 3.54
C LEU A 56 8.82 -1.58 2.54
N ILE A 57 9.01 -1.29 1.24
CA ILE A 57 8.91 -2.33 0.22
C ILE A 57 10.04 -3.37 0.35
N ASN A 58 11.26 -2.93 0.67
CA ASN A 58 12.36 -3.85 0.91
C ASN A 58 12.06 -4.82 2.06
N ARG A 59 11.44 -4.31 3.15
CA ARG A 59 11.04 -5.16 4.28
C ARG A 59 9.99 -6.20 3.89
N TYR A 60 8.98 -5.83 3.09
CA TYR A 60 8.04 -6.80 2.56
C TYR A 60 8.71 -7.83 1.65
N TYR A 61 9.59 -7.36 0.76
CA TYR A 61 10.34 -8.23 -0.14
C TYR A 61 11.16 -9.29 0.62
N GLU A 62 11.88 -8.90 1.67
CA GLU A 62 12.64 -9.81 2.52
C GLU A 62 11.73 -10.86 3.18
N LEU A 63 10.63 -10.41 3.79
CA LEU A 63 9.70 -11.29 4.50
C LEU A 63 8.99 -12.27 3.55
N PHE A 64 8.49 -11.82 2.40
CA PHE A 64 7.85 -12.72 1.45
C PHE A 64 8.84 -13.69 0.82
N ARG A 65 10.09 -13.27 0.63
CA ARG A 65 11.15 -14.16 0.14
C ARG A 65 11.45 -15.33 1.08
N GLU A 66 11.32 -15.15 2.39
CA GLU A 66 11.44 -16.24 3.37
C GLU A 66 10.38 -17.34 3.14
N HIS A 67 9.24 -16.99 2.57
CA HIS A 67 8.17 -17.92 2.18
C HIS A 67 8.26 -18.41 0.74
N GLY A 68 9.32 -18.04 -0.01
CA GLY A 68 9.47 -18.36 -1.43
C GLY A 68 8.50 -17.61 -2.34
N MET A 69 7.95 -16.47 -1.88
CA MET A 69 6.97 -15.65 -2.59
C MET A 69 7.58 -14.36 -3.10
N THR A 70 7.00 -13.84 -4.18
CA THR A 70 7.38 -12.55 -4.77
C THR A 70 6.29 -11.53 -4.51
N CYS A 71 6.67 -10.33 -4.15
CA CYS A 71 5.78 -9.18 -4.10
C CYS A 71 6.28 -8.05 -4.99
N GLY A 72 5.39 -7.14 -5.37
CA GLY A 72 5.73 -5.98 -6.18
C GLY A 72 5.01 -4.73 -5.67
N GLN A 73 5.65 -3.57 -5.80
CA GLN A 73 5.10 -2.31 -5.36
C GLN A 73 4.17 -1.69 -6.41
N VAL A 74 3.03 -1.20 -5.97
CA VAL A 74 2.11 -0.37 -6.76
C VAL A 74 1.87 0.92 -5.99
N LEU A 75 2.28 2.06 -6.55
CA LEU A 75 2.02 3.38 -5.98
C LEU A 75 0.93 4.07 -6.78
N THR A 76 -0.06 4.60 -6.08
CA THR A 76 -1.22 5.25 -6.68
C THR A 76 -1.52 6.61 -6.04
N THR A 77 -2.26 7.44 -6.77
CA THR A 77 -2.81 8.69 -6.25
C THR A 77 -4.32 8.70 -6.44
N LYS A 78 -5.03 9.55 -5.73
CA LYS A 78 -6.48 9.72 -5.87
C LYS A 78 -6.89 10.07 -7.31
N GLU A 79 -6.06 10.84 -8.01
CA GLU A 79 -6.26 11.20 -9.43
C GLU A 79 -6.29 9.98 -10.36
N ASN A 80 -5.53 8.93 -10.04
CA ASN A 80 -5.51 7.72 -10.85
C ASN A 80 -6.88 7.04 -10.92
N PHE A 81 -7.71 7.18 -9.89
CA PHE A 81 -9.07 6.65 -9.87
C PHE A 81 -10.06 7.51 -10.67
N GLY A 82 -9.80 8.82 -10.82
CA GLY A 82 -10.60 9.74 -11.63
C GLY A 82 -10.33 9.64 -13.12
N SER A 83 -9.19 9.11 -13.54
CA SER A 83 -8.79 8.95 -14.94
C SER A 83 -9.06 7.53 -15.41
N ARG A 84 -9.97 7.35 -16.39
CA ARG A 84 -10.28 6.02 -16.94
C ARG A 84 -9.03 5.29 -17.44
N THR A 85 -8.12 5.98 -18.09
CA THR A 85 -6.89 5.37 -18.63
C THR A 85 -5.99 4.90 -17.51
N HIS A 86 -5.73 5.74 -16.50
CA HIS A 86 -4.90 5.37 -15.36
C HIS A 86 -5.55 4.24 -14.54
N TYR A 87 -6.86 4.32 -14.31
CA TYR A 87 -7.62 3.28 -13.63
C TYR A 87 -7.47 1.92 -14.30
N LEU A 88 -7.68 1.84 -15.63
CA LEU A 88 -7.58 0.59 -16.37
C LEU A 88 -6.13 0.05 -16.42
N ASN A 89 -5.14 0.93 -16.58
CA ASN A 89 -3.74 0.53 -16.58
C ASN A 89 -3.30 -0.01 -15.22
N GLN A 90 -3.74 0.64 -14.14
CA GLN A 90 -3.43 0.19 -12.77
C GLN A 90 -4.11 -1.15 -12.45
N LYS A 91 -5.38 -1.30 -12.83
CA LYS A 91 -6.12 -2.55 -12.72
C LYS A 91 -5.39 -3.67 -13.45
N HIS A 92 -5.10 -3.47 -14.72
CA HIS A 92 -4.40 -4.45 -15.56
C HIS A 92 -3.03 -4.84 -14.99
N CYS A 93 -2.26 -3.87 -14.50
CA CYS A 93 -0.97 -4.14 -13.85
C CYS A 93 -1.14 -5.12 -12.67
N MET A 94 -2.10 -4.88 -11.79
CA MET A 94 -2.35 -5.75 -10.64
C MET A 94 -2.90 -7.13 -11.06
N GLU A 95 -3.76 -7.18 -12.07
CA GLU A 95 -4.24 -8.46 -12.65
C GLU A 95 -3.06 -9.31 -13.16
N VAL A 96 -2.17 -8.70 -13.95
CA VAL A 96 -0.95 -9.39 -14.45
C VAL A 96 -0.04 -9.85 -13.29
N MET A 97 0.09 -9.04 -12.22
CA MET A 97 0.85 -9.46 -11.04
C MET A 97 0.24 -10.69 -10.40
N LEU A 98 -1.08 -10.70 -10.16
CA LEU A 98 -1.79 -11.82 -9.53
C LEU A 98 -1.73 -13.10 -10.40
N GLU A 99 -1.92 -12.98 -11.71
CA GLU A 99 -1.76 -14.09 -12.66
C GLU A 99 -0.36 -14.72 -12.60
N ASN A 100 0.67 -13.91 -12.35
CA ASN A 100 2.05 -14.36 -12.21
C ASN A 100 2.45 -14.71 -10.77
N LYS A 101 1.48 -14.82 -9.85
CA LYS A 101 1.70 -15.15 -8.44
C LYS A 101 2.57 -14.13 -7.70
N VAL A 102 2.55 -12.88 -8.15
CA VAL A 102 3.19 -11.75 -7.48
C VAL A 102 2.17 -11.04 -6.62
N ILE A 103 2.45 -10.87 -5.34
CA ILE A 103 1.57 -10.17 -4.39
C ILE A 103 1.73 -8.67 -4.55
N PRO A 104 0.68 -7.92 -5.00
CA PRO A 104 0.75 -6.47 -5.08
C PRO A 104 0.77 -5.86 -3.69
N ILE A 105 1.75 -5.00 -3.42
CA ILE A 105 1.82 -4.14 -2.23
C ILE A 105 1.48 -2.73 -2.67
N VAL A 106 0.27 -2.30 -2.37
CA VAL A 106 -0.25 -0.98 -2.81
C VAL A 106 -0.10 0.04 -1.70
N ASN A 107 0.31 1.24 -2.04
CA ASN A 107 0.33 2.39 -1.15
C ASN A 107 0.06 3.69 -1.92
N GLU A 108 -0.26 4.76 -1.20
CA GLU A 108 -0.33 6.09 -1.79
C GLU A 108 1.05 6.56 -2.24
N ASN A 109 1.09 7.26 -3.39
CA ASN A 109 2.29 7.93 -3.86
C ASN A 109 2.42 9.32 -3.21
N ASP A 110 2.80 9.35 -1.96
CA ASP A 110 2.98 10.57 -1.17
C ASP A 110 4.05 11.53 -1.73
N THR A 111 4.87 11.09 -2.67
CA THR A 111 5.90 11.95 -3.27
C THR A 111 5.33 12.94 -4.27
N ILE A 112 4.20 12.62 -4.88
CA ILE A 112 3.53 13.46 -5.87
C ILE A 112 2.12 13.88 -5.44
N SER A 113 1.52 13.21 -4.45
CA SER A 113 0.24 13.62 -3.88
C SER A 113 0.39 14.91 -3.07
N VAL A 114 -0.38 15.92 -3.43
CA VAL A 114 -0.51 17.17 -2.67
C VAL A 114 -1.81 17.20 -1.88
N THR A 115 -1.88 18.03 -0.86
CA THR A 115 -2.89 18.03 0.21
C THR A 115 -4.35 17.87 -0.21
N GLU A 116 -4.75 18.40 -1.34
CA GLU A 116 -6.14 18.39 -1.82
C GLU A 116 -6.50 17.09 -2.59
N LEU A 117 -5.48 16.31 -2.98
CA LEU A 117 -5.60 15.13 -3.83
C LEU A 117 -5.16 13.85 -3.10
N MET A 118 -5.02 13.92 -1.79
CA MET A 118 -4.62 12.79 -0.96
C MET A 118 -5.83 11.94 -0.56
N PHE A 119 -5.58 10.66 -0.37
CA PHE A 119 -6.54 9.84 0.36
C PHE A 119 -6.66 10.32 1.81
N THR A 120 -7.84 10.23 2.38
CA THR A 120 -8.07 10.55 3.79
C THR A 120 -7.26 9.61 4.67
N ASP A 121 -7.25 8.33 4.29
CA ASP A 121 -6.48 7.25 4.90
C ASP A 121 -6.34 6.06 3.93
N ASN A 122 -5.63 5.03 4.34
CA ASN A 122 -5.50 3.81 3.55
C ASN A 122 -6.76 2.95 3.54
N ASP A 123 -7.73 3.22 4.41
CA ASP A 123 -9.02 2.53 4.40
C ASP A 123 -9.83 2.96 3.18
N GLU A 124 -9.85 4.28 2.85
CA GLU A 124 -10.42 4.80 1.59
C GLU A 124 -9.74 4.14 0.38
N LEU A 125 -8.41 4.11 0.36
CA LEU A 125 -7.64 3.48 -0.71
C LEU A 125 -7.99 1.98 -0.83
N SER A 126 -8.11 1.27 0.29
CA SER A 126 -8.41 -0.16 0.28
C SER A 126 -9.79 -0.47 -0.30
N GLY A 127 -10.79 0.35 0.02
CA GLY A 127 -12.13 0.24 -0.57
C GLY A 127 -12.15 0.46 -2.08
N LEU A 128 -11.40 1.46 -2.56
CA LEU A 128 -11.27 1.75 -4.00
C LEU A 128 -10.56 0.61 -4.74
N ILE A 129 -9.47 0.06 -4.19
CA ILE A 129 -8.75 -1.08 -4.78
C ILE A 129 -9.62 -2.33 -4.77
N ALA A 130 -10.31 -2.64 -3.66
CA ALA A 130 -11.20 -3.79 -3.57
C ALA A 130 -12.32 -3.71 -4.64
N THR A 131 -12.90 -2.53 -4.84
CA THR A 131 -13.90 -2.29 -5.87
C THR A 131 -13.31 -2.42 -7.28
N MET A 132 -12.14 -1.82 -7.52
CA MET A 132 -11.45 -1.86 -8.82
C MET A 132 -11.15 -3.30 -9.25
N MET A 133 -10.68 -4.11 -8.31
CA MET A 133 -10.27 -5.50 -8.57
C MET A 133 -11.43 -6.49 -8.49
N GLY A 134 -12.61 -6.08 -8.02
CA GLY A 134 -13.75 -6.97 -7.81
C GLY A 134 -13.46 -8.05 -6.75
N MET A 135 -12.84 -7.65 -5.65
CA MET A 135 -12.44 -8.58 -4.58
C MET A 135 -13.66 -9.14 -3.85
N ASP A 136 -13.60 -10.43 -3.48
CA ASP A 136 -14.66 -11.12 -2.73
C ASP A 136 -14.73 -10.65 -1.27
N ALA A 137 -13.61 -10.17 -0.71
CA ALA A 137 -13.52 -9.71 0.67
C ALA A 137 -12.51 -8.56 0.83
N LEU A 138 -12.81 -7.65 1.74
CA LEU A 138 -11.91 -6.62 2.23
C LEU A 138 -11.74 -6.80 3.74
N VAL A 139 -10.48 -6.94 4.20
CA VAL A 139 -10.14 -7.03 5.62
C VAL A 139 -9.35 -5.79 6.00
N ILE A 140 -9.87 -4.99 6.92
CA ILE A 140 -9.21 -3.80 7.46
C ILE A 140 -8.64 -4.16 8.83
N LEU A 141 -7.31 -4.05 8.96
CA LEU A 141 -6.61 -4.24 10.23
C LEU A 141 -6.48 -2.89 10.93
N SER A 142 -7.24 -2.71 11.99
CA SER A 142 -7.28 -1.48 12.78
C SER A 142 -6.84 -1.73 14.22
N ASN A 143 -6.47 -0.67 14.91
CA ASN A 143 -6.20 -0.66 16.34
C ASN A 143 -7.41 -0.23 17.20
N ILE A 144 -8.59 -0.15 16.59
CA ILE A 144 -9.87 0.12 17.27
C ILE A 144 -10.73 -1.14 17.29
N ASP A 145 -11.58 -1.27 18.31
CA ASP A 145 -12.38 -2.49 18.54
C ASP A 145 -13.52 -2.69 17.52
N GLY A 146 -13.80 -1.72 16.68
CA GLY A 146 -14.83 -1.80 15.65
C GLY A 146 -15.49 -0.45 15.34
N ILE A 147 -16.54 -0.51 14.52
CA ILE A 147 -17.39 0.65 14.21
C ILE A 147 -18.49 0.74 15.26
N TYR A 148 -18.55 1.86 15.97
CA TYR A 148 -19.56 2.12 16.96
C TYR A 148 -20.72 2.91 16.34
N ASN A 149 -21.95 2.46 16.56
CA ASN A 149 -23.13 3.27 16.31
C ASN A 149 -23.25 4.27 17.47
N GLY A 150 -22.91 5.53 17.21
CA GLY A 150 -23.02 6.64 18.17
C GLY A 150 -24.44 6.95 18.58
#